data_3628c065136f3af3c305e905f16bbd92
#
_entry.id   3628c065136f3af3c305e905f16bbd92
#
_cell.length_a   1.000
_cell.length_b   1.000
_cell.length_c   1.000
_cell.angle_alpha   90.00
_cell.angle_beta   90.00
_cell.angle_gamma   90.00
#
_symmetry.space_group_name_H-M   'P 1'
#
loop_
_entity.id
_entity.type
_entity.pdbx_description
1 polymer ?
#
loop_
_entity_poly.entity_id
_entity_poly.type
_entity_poly.pdbx_seq_one_letter_code
_entity_poly.pdbx_strand_id
1 'polypeptide(L)'
;MKEYDKLSIRLVQILSKFNNGESLSAQELAQEFNVDTRTIQRDLNERLTFMPIKKENGRYVLESFALGKLSFKDIQNFATLSGIAELYPKLDQGFIVDLLSHRVNKVLMVKNEGFQKVDYELFKDLSVAILKHNVLNFFYKEKERQIKPYKLVNYKGIWYLLGDENDKLKHFNLDKISKFRTKNENFIPNEKLEEQIQNDPNIWLGESKEVILKLDKNAKEYFFRKEMLSNYQIIDEDETSYTLSTQVSYEDEILHLVKQWIPYIKILAPIELKTRLEDILKSYLNNLSK
;
A
#
# COMPACT_ATOMS: atom_id res chain seq x y z
N MET A 1 -30.22 -4.90 44.68
CA MET A 1 -29.75 -4.69 43.29
C MET A 1 -29.69 -6.05 42.64
N LYS A 2 -30.40 -6.27 41.54
CA LYS A 2 -30.44 -7.56 40.83
C LYS A 2 -29.04 -7.87 40.28
N GLU A 3 -28.69 -9.13 40.15
CA GLU A 3 -27.35 -9.57 39.68
C GLU A 3 -27.03 -9.00 38.27
N TYR A 4 -28.04 -8.81 37.44
CA TYR A 4 -27.98 -8.18 36.11
C TYR A 4 -27.56 -6.70 36.18
N ASP A 5 -28.01 -5.96 37.17
CA ASP A 5 -27.65 -4.54 37.36
C ASP A 5 -26.16 -4.39 37.68
N LYS A 6 -25.63 -5.31 38.49
CA LYS A 6 -24.20 -5.32 38.86
C LYS A 6 -23.29 -5.61 37.66
N LEU A 7 -23.71 -6.52 36.75
CA LEU A 7 -22.97 -6.80 35.55
C LEU A 7 -22.94 -5.59 34.61
N SER A 8 -24.07 -4.97 34.33
CA SER A 8 -24.16 -3.83 33.42
C SER A 8 -23.32 -2.65 33.91
N ILE A 9 -23.37 -2.34 35.21
CA ILE A 9 -22.57 -1.28 35.84
C ILE A 9 -21.08 -1.60 35.64
N ARG A 10 -20.68 -2.85 35.93
CA ARG A 10 -19.27 -3.26 35.81
C ARG A 10 -18.77 -3.11 34.35
N LEU A 11 -19.50 -3.58 33.37
CA LEU A 11 -19.11 -3.45 31.95
C LEU A 11 -18.97 -1.98 31.53
N VAL A 12 -19.91 -1.12 31.91
CA VAL A 12 -19.86 0.32 31.63
C VAL A 12 -18.65 0.97 32.30
N GLN A 13 -18.35 0.62 33.55
CA GLN A 13 -17.17 1.16 34.26
C GLN A 13 -15.86 0.68 33.64
N ILE A 14 -15.76 -0.59 33.23
CA ILE A 14 -14.60 -1.11 32.50
C ILE A 14 -14.39 -0.33 31.17
N LEU A 15 -15.45 -0.14 30.39
CA LEU A 15 -15.39 0.64 29.16
C LEU A 15 -15.01 2.11 29.41
N SER A 16 -15.54 2.72 30.47
CA SER A 16 -15.17 4.09 30.85
C SER A 16 -13.68 4.25 31.15
N LYS A 17 -13.11 3.28 31.87
CA LYS A 17 -11.67 3.26 32.18
C LYS A 17 -10.83 3.14 30.93
N PHE A 18 -11.17 2.20 30.02
CA PHE A 18 -10.49 2.08 28.74
C PHE A 18 -10.62 3.35 27.89
N ASN A 19 -11.80 4.01 27.90
CA ASN A 19 -12.00 5.27 27.21
C ASN A 19 -11.11 6.40 27.75
N ASN A 20 -10.76 6.34 29.04
CA ASN A 20 -9.80 7.27 29.64
C ASN A 20 -8.34 6.94 29.31
N GLY A 21 -8.10 5.86 28.54
CA GLY A 21 -6.76 5.44 28.15
C GLY A 21 -6.04 4.60 29.21
N GLU A 22 -6.77 4.06 30.19
CA GLU A 22 -6.18 3.22 31.24
C GLU A 22 -5.74 1.86 30.65
N SER A 23 -4.58 1.39 31.08
CA SER A 23 -4.07 0.04 30.82
C SER A 23 -4.28 -0.79 32.10
N LEU A 24 -5.08 -1.86 32.00
CA LEU A 24 -5.61 -2.56 33.17
C LEU A 24 -5.34 -4.07 33.10
N SER A 25 -4.92 -4.67 34.19
CA SER A 25 -4.83 -6.13 34.30
C SER A 25 -6.15 -6.74 34.78
N ALA A 26 -6.38 -8.00 34.43
CA ALA A 26 -7.56 -8.70 34.93
C ALA A 26 -7.60 -8.82 36.45
N GLN A 27 -6.44 -8.82 37.11
CA GLN A 27 -6.33 -8.87 38.58
C GLN A 27 -6.74 -7.53 39.21
N GLU A 28 -6.28 -6.40 38.67
CA GLU A 28 -6.68 -5.06 39.15
C GLU A 28 -8.19 -4.87 39.06
N LEU A 29 -8.76 -5.23 37.92
CA LEU A 29 -10.21 -5.15 37.68
C LEU A 29 -10.98 -6.11 38.65
N ALA A 30 -10.47 -7.31 38.88
CA ALA A 30 -11.10 -8.29 39.78
C ALA A 30 -11.14 -7.76 41.23
N GLN A 31 -10.06 -7.15 41.69
CA GLN A 31 -9.98 -6.53 43.01
C GLN A 31 -10.93 -5.33 43.14
N GLU A 32 -10.92 -4.45 42.14
CA GLU A 32 -11.75 -3.24 42.13
C GLU A 32 -13.25 -3.56 42.18
N PHE A 33 -13.67 -4.53 41.37
CA PHE A 33 -15.07 -4.91 41.28
C PHE A 33 -15.49 -6.01 42.27
N ASN A 34 -14.56 -6.46 43.10
CA ASN A 34 -14.76 -7.54 44.08
C ASN A 34 -15.39 -8.80 43.43
N VAL A 35 -14.79 -9.26 42.32
CA VAL A 35 -15.18 -10.46 41.59
C VAL A 35 -13.96 -11.35 41.31
N ASP A 36 -14.20 -12.58 40.91
CA ASP A 36 -13.12 -13.49 40.52
C ASP A 36 -12.50 -13.04 39.19
N THR A 37 -11.19 -13.26 39.04
CA THR A 37 -10.42 -12.93 37.83
C THR A 37 -11.00 -13.60 36.58
N ARG A 38 -11.55 -14.83 36.72
CA ARG A 38 -12.27 -15.52 35.62
C ARG A 38 -13.49 -14.74 35.15
N THR A 39 -14.20 -14.08 36.04
CA THR A 39 -15.36 -13.23 35.73
C THR A 39 -14.92 -12.06 34.85
N ILE A 40 -13.82 -11.40 35.18
CA ILE A 40 -13.26 -10.30 34.38
C ILE A 40 -12.76 -10.81 33.03
N GLN A 41 -12.09 -11.96 33.00
CA GLN A 41 -11.65 -12.56 31.72
C GLN A 41 -12.84 -12.86 30.79
N ARG A 42 -13.95 -13.35 31.36
CA ARG A 42 -15.18 -13.59 30.60
C ARG A 42 -15.82 -12.28 30.15
N ASP A 43 -15.79 -11.24 30.96
CA ASP A 43 -16.28 -9.91 30.59
C ASP A 43 -15.50 -9.35 29.39
N LEU A 44 -14.17 -9.44 29.43
CA LEU A 44 -13.29 -8.91 28.39
C LEU A 44 -13.28 -9.75 27.10
N ASN A 45 -13.25 -11.08 27.22
CA ASN A 45 -13.03 -11.96 26.07
C ASN A 45 -14.32 -12.48 25.42
N GLU A 46 -15.45 -12.45 26.14
CA GLU A 46 -16.74 -12.95 25.62
C GLU A 46 -17.79 -11.84 25.48
N ARG A 47 -17.95 -10.97 26.49
CA ARG A 47 -19.01 -9.96 26.52
C ARG A 47 -18.63 -8.67 25.81
N LEU A 48 -17.35 -8.29 25.84
CA LEU A 48 -16.83 -7.10 25.19
C LEU A 48 -16.04 -7.43 23.90
N THR A 49 -16.25 -8.61 23.31
CA THR A 49 -15.58 -9.03 22.05
C THR A 49 -15.82 -8.11 20.86
N PHE A 50 -16.90 -7.33 20.88
CA PHE A 50 -17.20 -6.33 19.86
C PHE A 50 -16.32 -5.07 20.00
N MET A 51 -15.60 -4.91 21.13
CA MET A 51 -14.67 -3.82 21.35
C MET A 51 -13.26 -4.25 20.97
N PRO A 52 -12.48 -3.45 20.26
CA PRO A 52 -11.10 -3.77 19.92
C PRO A 52 -10.19 -3.59 21.14
N ILE A 53 -10.34 -4.48 22.11
CA ILE A 53 -9.51 -4.59 23.31
C ILE A 53 -8.40 -5.58 23.01
N LYS A 54 -7.14 -5.13 23.11
CA LYS A 54 -5.97 -5.97 22.96
C LYS A 54 -5.26 -6.21 24.30
N LYS A 55 -4.49 -7.29 24.36
CA LYS A 55 -3.69 -7.63 25.54
C LYS A 55 -2.20 -7.40 25.20
N GLU A 56 -1.57 -6.45 25.87
CA GLU A 56 -0.15 -6.13 25.75
C GLU A 56 0.53 -6.30 27.11
N ASN A 57 1.60 -7.08 27.17
CA ASN A 57 2.37 -7.31 28.41
C ASN A 57 1.51 -7.71 29.63
N GLY A 58 0.48 -8.53 29.42
CA GLY A 58 -0.43 -8.97 30.50
C GLY A 58 -1.54 -7.99 30.88
N ARG A 59 -1.56 -6.80 30.29
CA ARG A 59 -2.55 -5.75 30.51
C ARG A 59 -3.47 -5.60 29.31
N TYR A 60 -4.71 -5.22 29.56
CA TYR A 60 -5.69 -4.94 28.53
C TYR A 60 -5.73 -3.44 28.25
N VAL A 61 -5.76 -3.08 26.97
CA VAL A 61 -5.86 -1.70 26.48
C VAL A 61 -6.89 -1.64 25.35
N LEU A 62 -7.58 -0.53 25.24
CA LEU A 62 -8.47 -0.28 24.12
C LEU A 62 -7.67 0.36 22.99
N GLU A 63 -7.87 -0.12 21.75
CA GLU A 63 -7.31 0.55 20.57
C GLU A 63 -7.82 1.98 20.47
N SER A 64 -6.93 2.92 20.22
CA SER A 64 -7.24 4.37 20.25
C SER A 64 -8.33 4.79 19.27
N PHE A 65 -8.46 4.09 18.13
CA PHE A 65 -9.48 4.36 17.13
C PHE A 65 -10.90 3.92 17.53
N ALA A 66 -11.04 3.05 18.53
CA ALA A 66 -12.31 2.40 18.90
C ALA A 66 -13.41 3.38 19.33
N LEU A 67 -13.03 4.52 19.85
CA LEU A 67 -13.95 5.56 20.32
C LEU A 67 -13.81 6.87 19.52
N GLY A 68 -13.33 6.76 18.28
CA GLY A 68 -13.12 7.92 17.43
C GLY A 68 -11.91 8.78 17.82
N LYS A 69 -11.06 8.29 18.72
CA LYS A 69 -9.82 8.96 19.11
C LYS A 69 -8.67 8.32 18.34
N LEU A 70 -8.22 8.96 17.27
CA LEU A 70 -6.99 8.58 16.58
C LEU A 70 -5.79 9.09 17.37
N SER A 71 -4.84 8.20 17.64
CA SER A 71 -3.54 8.61 18.19
C SER A 71 -2.67 9.19 17.07
N PHE A 72 -1.65 9.94 17.49
CA PHE A 72 -0.61 10.40 16.56
C PHE A 72 0.00 9.26 15.74
N LYS A 73 0.23 8.09 16.37
CA LYS A 73 0.75 6.89 15.73
C LYS A 73 -0.20 6.34 14.66
N ASP A 74 -1.50 6.35 14.89
CA ASP A 74 -2.50 5.89 13.90
C ASP A 74 -2.50 6.79 12.66
N ILE A 75 -2.43 8.10 12.87
CA ILE A 75 -2.34 9.08 11.77
C ILE A 75 -1.03 8.92 11.01
N GLN A 76 0.08 8.71 11.72
CA GLN A 76 1.40 8.48 11.12
C GLN A 76 1.42 7.18 10.30
N ASN A 77 0.86 6.09 10.82
CA ASN A 77 0.71 4.83 10.10
C ASN A 77 -0.15 5.01 8.83
N PHE A 78 -1.28 5.72 8.95
CA PHE A 78 -2.11 6.03 7.79
C PHE A 78 -1.35 6.84 6.73
N ALA A 79 -0.60 7.87 7.14
CA ALA A 79 0.19 8.70 6.23
C ALA A 79 1.28 7.87 5.50
N THR A 80 1.94 6.96 6.22
CA THR A 80 2.95 6.06 5.65
C THR A 80 2.33 5.07 4.67
N LEU A 81 1.27 4.37 5.06
CA LEU A 81 0.60 3.38 4.21
C LEU A 81 -0.04 3.99 2.96
N SER A 82 -0.50 5.24 3.05
CA SER A 82 -1.08 5.97 1.92
C SER A 82 -0.05 6.68 1.03
N GLY A 83 1.24 6.64 1.38
CA GLY A 83 2.30 7.37 0.69
C GLY A 83 2.25 8.89 0.90
N ILE A 84 1.32 9.41 1.70
CA ILE A 84 1.19 10.85 1.98
C ILE A 84 2.39 11.34 2.80
N ALA A 85 2.99 10.47 3.61
CA ALA A 85 4.14 10.83 4.43
C ALA A 85 5.29 11.45 3.62
N GLU A 86 5.54 10.92 2.41
CA GLU A 86 6.62 11.37 1.54
C GLU A 86 6.37 12.73 0.86
N LEU A 87 5.13 13.22 0.89
CA LEU A 87 4.80 14.56 0.37
C LEU A 87 5.34 15.69 1.26
N TYR A 88 5.67 15.40 2.51
CA TYR A 88 6.06 16.39 3.49
C TYR A 88 7.51 16.20 3.95
N PRO A 89 8.28 17.29 4.16
CA PRO A 89 9.67 17.20 4.61
C PRO A 89 9.83 16.47 5.94
N LYS A 90 8.80 16.53 6.79
CA LYS A 90 8.77 15.90 8.11
C LYS A 90 7.33 15.76 8.58
N LEU A 91 7.00 14.62 9.20
CA LEU A 91 5.70 14.35 9.83
C LEU A 91 5.91 14.11 11.34
N ASP A 92 6.24 15.16 12.07
CA ASP A 92 6.22 15.13 13.53
C ASP A 92 4.83 15.50 14.09
N GLN A 93 4.67 15.34 15.40
CA GLN A 93 3.39 15.56 16.06
C GLN A 93 2.88 16.98 15.91
N GLY A 94 3.77 17.97 16.02
CA GLY A 94 3.40 19.38 15.85
C GLY A 94 2.87 19.67 14.44
N PHE A 95 3.59 19.20 13.43
CA PHE A 95 3.21 19.39 12.04
C PHE A 95 1.90 18.67 11.67
N ILE A 96 1.67 17.47 12.20
CA ILE A 96 0.39 16.76 11.99
C ILE A 96 -0.78 17.53 12.62
N VAL A 97 -0.61 18.10 13.83
CA VAL A 97 -1.64 18.93 14.45
C VAL A 97 -1.94 20.14 13.57
N ASP A 98 -0.93 20.77 13.00
CA ASP A 98 -1.10 21.89 12.07
C ASP A 98 -1.80 21.44 10.77
N LEU A 99 -1.45 20.30 10.21
CA LEU A 99 -2.10 19.70 9.02
C LEU A 99 -3.58 19.40 9.24
N LEU A 100 -3.97 18.97 10.43
CA LEU A 100 -5.36 18.68 10.79
C LEU A 100 -6.16 19.94 11.11
N SER A 101 -5.51 21.10 11.24
CA SER A 101 -6.20 22.37 11.47
C SER A 101 -6.84 22.91 10.20
N HIS A 102 -8.03 23.54 10.32
CA HIS A 102 -8.70 24.18 9.19
C HIS A 102 -7.89 25.32 8.53
N ARG A 103 -6.80 25.77 9.17
CA ARG A 103 -5.93 26.85 8.67
C ARG A 103 -5.00 26.36 7.55
N VAL A 104 -4.68 25.07 7.53
CA VAL A 104 -3.77 24.45 6.55
C VAL A 104 -4.28 24.60 5.11
N ASN A 105 -5.58 24.53 4.87
CA ASN A 105 -6.17 24.71 3.53
C ASN A 105 -5.83 26.04 2.87
N LYS A 106 -5.39 27.05 3.63
CA LYS A 106 -4.93 28.33 3.11
C LYS A 106 -3.45 28.33 2.71
N VAL A 107 -2.69 27.34 3.18
CA VAL A 107 -1.23 27.29 3.03
C VAL A 107 -0.81 26.20 2.07
N LEU A 108 -1.50 25.04 2.10
CA LEU A 108 -1.11 23.86 1.33
C LEU A 108 -2.22 23.44 0.36
N MET A 109 -1.80 23.10 -0.87
CA MET A 109 -2.66 22.49 -1.87
C MET A 109 -1.88 21.37 -2.55
N VAL A 110 -2.38 20.13 -2.47
CA VAL A 110 -1.83 18.99 -3.17
C VAL A 110 -2.73 18.68 -4.36
N LYS A 111 -2.15 18.68 -5.57
CA LYS A 111 -2.83 18.25 -6.80
C LYS A 111 -2.22 16.94 -7.26
N ASN A 112 -3.03 15.92 -7.35
CA ASN A 112 -2.63 14.61 -7.87
C ASN A 112 -3.04 14.46 -9.33
N GLU A 113 -2.31 13.64 -10.08
CA GLU A 113 -2.57 13.37 -11.51
C GLU A 113 -3.85 12.54 -11.75
N GLY A 114 -4.50 12.09 -10.68
CA GLY A 114 -5.69 11.27 -10.72
C GLY A 114 -5.43 9.85 -10.18
N PHE A 115 -6.51 9.17 -9.83
CA PHE A 115 -6.50 7.82 -9.31
C PHE A 115 -7.51 6.97 -10.06
N GLN A 116 -7.17 5.70 -10.26
CA GLN A 116 -8.07 4.70 -10.78
C GLN A 116 -9.29 4.57 -9.86
N LYS A 117 -10.49 4.62 -10.43
CA LYS A 117 -11.70 4.27 -9.71
C LYS A 117 -11.80 2.75 -9.64
N VAL A 118 -11.81 2.20 -8.45
CA VAL A 118 -11.93 0.77 -8.21
C VAL A 118 -13.30 0.49 -7.57
N ASP A 119 -13.91 -0.61 -7.97
CA ASP A 119 -15.13 -1.10 -7.33
C ASP A 119 -14.86 -1.43 -5.86
N TYR A 120 -15.66 -0.86 -4.96
CA TYR A 120 -15.46 -0.99 -3.51
C TYR A 120 -15.65 -2.44 -3.03
N GLU A 121 -16.67 -3.15 -3.53
CA GLU A 121 -16.96 -4.51 -3.10
C GLU A 121 -15.86 -5.47 -3.58
N LEU A 122 -15.40 -5.31 -4.83
CA LEU A 122 -14.25 -6.06 -5.31
C LEU A 122 -13.00 -5.82 -4.44
N PHE A 123 -12.70 -4.56 -4.12
CA PHE A 123 -11.53 -4.22 -3.31
C PHE A 123 -11.62 -4.82 -1.91
N LYS A 124 -12.78 -4.73 -1.28
CA LYS A 124 -13.07 -5.30 0.04
C LYS A 124 -12.94 -6.83 0.05
N ASP A 125 -13.56 -7.49 -0.94
CA ASP A 125 -13.51 -8.96 -1.06
C ASP A 125 -12.09 -9.47 -1.29
N LEU A 126 -11.31 -8.79 -2.13
CA LEU A 126 -9.88 -9.06 -2.31
C LEU A 126 -9.10 -8.90 -1.01
N SER A 127 -9.36 -7.82 -0.27
CA SER A 127 -8.70 -7.57 1.03
C SER A 127 -9.01 -8.69 2.04
N VAL A 128 -10.27 -9.12 2.12
CA VAL A 128 -10.68 -10.23 2.99
C VAL A 128 -10.04 -11.54 2.56
N ALA A 129 -9.98 -11.82 1.25
CA ALA A 129 -9.36 -13.04 0.74
C ALA A 129 -7.84 -13.10 1.03
N ILE A 130 -7.14 -11.97 0.93
CA ILE A 130 -5.73 -11.87 1.31
C ILE A 130 -5.55 -12.16 2.80
N LEU A 131 -6.31 -11.50 3.65
CA LEU A 131 -6.24 -11.67 5.12
C LEU A 131 -6.52 -13.10 5.56
N LYS A 132 -7.41 -13.81 4.85
CA LYS A 132 -7.79 -15.20 5.14
C LYS A 132 -6.97 -16.23 4.37
N HIS A 133 -6.04 -15.81 3.53
CA HIS A 133 -5.27 -16.67 2.63
C HIS A 133 -6.16 -17.56 1.74
N ASN A 134 -7.30 -17.04 1.28
CA ASN A 134 -8.21 -17.79 0.40
C ASN A 134 -7.69 -17.77 -1.04
N VAL A 135 -7.81 -18.93 -1.71
CA VAL A 135 -7.54 -19.03 -3.15
C VAL A 135 -8.64 -18.29 -3.93
N LEU A 136 -8.25 -17.59 -4.99
CA LEU A 136 -9.14 -16.81 -5.85
C LEU A 136 -9.25 -17.39 -7.24
N ASN A 137 -10.47 -17.34 -7.81
CA ASN A 137 -10.72 -17.54 -9.23
C ASN A 137 -11.32 -16.27 -9.82
N PHE A 138 -10.83 -15.85 -10.99
CA PHE A 138 -11.37 -14.73 -11.74
C PHE A 138 -10.99 -14.81 -13.23
N PHE A 139 -11.67 -14.04 -14.06
CA PHE A 139 -11.27 -13.82 -15.45
C PHE A 139 -10.38 -12.59 -15.56
N TYR A 140 -9.26 -12.74 -16.25
CA TYR A 140 -8.32 -11.65 -16.57
C TYR A 140 -7.97 -11.67 -18.04
N LYS A 141 -8.34 -10.63 -18.76
CA LYS A 141 -8.18 -10.58 -20.24
C LYS A 141 -8.71 -11.86 -20.91
N GLU A 142 -9.96 -12.20 -20.61
CA GLU A 142 -10.72 -13.36 -21.16
C GLU A 142 -10.17 -14.74 -20.76
N LYS A 143 -9.15 -14.82 -19.95
CA LYS A 143 -8.59 -16.09 -19.44
C LYS A 143 -8.97 -16.27 -17.98
N GLU A 144 -9.46 -17.47 -17.66
CA GLU A 144 -9.68 -17.85 -16.27
C GLU A 144 -8.33 -18.01 -15.57
N ARG A 145 -8.27 -17.49 -14.34
CA ARG A 145 -7.09 -17.50 -13.49
C ARG A 145 -7.45 -18.06 -12.12
N GLN A 146 -6.57 -18.87 -11.58
CA GLN A 146 -6.62 -19.29 -10.20
C GLN A 146 -5.32 -18.85 -9.53
N ILE A 147 -5.43 -18.06 -8.47
CA ILE A 147 -4.27 -17.48 -7.80
C ILE A 147 -4.36 -17.56 -6.28
N LYS A 148 -3.22 -17.54 -5.63
CA LYS A 148 -3.06 -17.31 -4.20
C LYS A 148 -2.73 -15.82 -4.01
N PRO A 149 -3.64 -15.00 -3.47
CA PRO A 149 -3.44 -13.56 -3.36
C PRO A 149 -2.53 -13.21 -2.19
N TYR A 150 -1.61 -12.26 -2.39
CA TYR A 150 -0.67 -11.81 -1.37
C TYR A 150 -0.88 -10.36 -0.94
N LYS A 151 -1.06 -9.44 -1.90
CA LYS A 151 -1.09 -8.00 -1.59
C LYS A 151 -1.85 -7.18 -2.62
N LEU A 152 -2.53 -6.11 -2.17
CA LEU A 152 -2.98 -5.03 -3.04
C LEU A 152 -1.94 -3.92 -3.03
N VAL A 153 -1.53 -3.47 -4.21
CA VAL A 153 -0.52 -2.42 -4.37
C VAL A 153 -1.06 -1.33 -5.27
N ASN A 154 -0.96 -0.08 -4.80
CA ASN A 154 -1.20 1.08 -5.65
C ASN A 154 0.14 1.55 -6.23
N TYR A 155 0.22 1.59 -7.54
CA TYR A 155 1.40 2.10 -8.24
C TYR A 155 0.98 3.16 -9.24
N LYS A 156 1.48 4.37 -9.05
CA LYS A 156 1.15 5.55 -9.89
C LYS A 156 -0.37 5.75 -10.08
N GLY A 157 -1.14 5.58 -8.99
CA GLY A 157 -2.60 5.75 -8.99
C GLY A 157 -3.41 4.58 -9.52
N ILE A 158 -2.77 3.48 -9.91
CA ILE A 158 -3.42 2.26 -10.43
C ILE A 158 -3.27 1.13 -9.41
N TRP A 159 -4.37 0.42 -9.14
CA TRP A 159 -4.37 -0.71 -8.22
C TRP A 159 -4.10 -2.04 -8.90
N TYR A 160 -3.24 -2.82 -8.29
CA TYR A 160 -2.84 -4.16 -8.71
C TYR A 160 -3.01 -5.15 -7.58
N LEU A 161 -3.45 -6.36 -7.91
CA LEU A 161 -3.39 -7.52 -7.05
C LEU A 161 -2.10 -8.27 -7.35
N LEU A 162 -1.26 -8.45 -6.34
CA LEU A 162 -0.12 -9.38 -6.40
C LEU A 162 -0.57 -10.75 -5.93
N GLY A 163 -0.24 -11.77 -6.69
CA GLY A 163 -0.60 -13.15 -6.35
C GLY A 163 0.29 -14.18 -7.03
N ASP A 164 0.35 -15.35 -6.42
CA ASP A 164 1.04 -16.52 -6.97
C ASP A 164 0.11 -17.29 -7.91
N GLU A 165 0.56 -17.47 -9.14
CA GLU A 165 -0.02 -18.38 -10.12
C GLU A 165 1.03 -19.40 -10.55
N ASN A 166 0.91 -20.66 -10.10
CA ASN A 166 1.84 -21.75 -10.39
C ASN A 166 3.29 -21.44 -9.96
N ASP A 167 3.47 -21.08 -8.70
CA ASP A 167 4.75 -20.74 -8.06
C ASP A 167 5.49 -19.53 -8.72
N LYS A 168 4.71 -18.68 -9.39
CA LYS A 168 5.22 -17.44 -9.98
C LYS A 168 4.36 -16.26 -9.53
N LEU A 169 5.00 -15.28 -8.91
CA LEU A 169 4.34 -14.02 -8.60
C LEU A 169 3.94 -13.31 -9.88
N LYS A 170 2.70 -12.82 -9.90
CA LYS A 170 2.10 -12.04 -10.97
C LYS A 170 1.34 -10.88 -10.41
N HIS A 171 1.16 -9.85 -11.24
CA HIS A 171 0.35 -8.68 -10.92
C HIS A 171 -0.85 -8.60 -11.87
N PHE A 172 -1.99 -8.24 -11.30
CA PHE A 172 -3.26 -8.13 -12.02
C PHE A 172 -3.88 -6.77 -11.76
N ASN A 173 -4.04 -5.96 -12.82
CA ASN A 173 -4.75 -4.69 -12.70
C ASN A 173 -6.21 -4.95 -12.34
N LEU A 174 -6.72 -4.27 -11.31
CA LEU A 174 -8.05 -4.52 -10.77
C LEU A 174 -9.17 -4.26 -11.78
N ASP A 175 -9.04 -3.26 -12.65
CA ASP A 175 -10.02 -2.97 -13.70
C ASP A 175 -10.22 -4.10 -14.72
N LYS A 176 -9.24 -4.98 -14.85
CA LYS A 176 -9.26 -6.09 -15.81
C LYS A 176 -9.71 -7.41 -15.17
N ILE A 177 -10.05 -7.38 -13.89
CA ILE A 177 -10.59 -8.52 -13.16
C ILE A 177 -12.10 -8.55 -13.36
N SER A 178 -12.62 -9.70 -13.74
CA SER A 178 -14.05 -9.93 -13.87
C SER A 178 -14.43 -11.33 -13.37
N LYS A 179 -15.72 -11.55 -13.08
CA LYS A 179 -16.27 -12.83 -12.59
C LYS A 179 -15.49 -13.39 -11.40
N PHE A 180 -15.15 -12.50 -10.47
CA PHE A 180 -14.42 -12.81 -9.26
C PHE A 180 -15.18 -13.79 -8.35
N ARG A 181 -14.46 -14.78 -7.79
CA ARG A 181 -14.96 -15.74 -6.81
C ARG A 181 -13.87 -16.13 -5.83
N THR A 182 -14.19 -16.12 -4.55
CA THR A 182 -13.35 -16.67 -3.50
C THR A 182 -13.65 -18.16 -3.34
N LYS A 183 -12.63 -19.00 -3.33
CA LYS A 183 -12.78 -20.43 -3.03
C LYS A 183 -12.82 -20.66 -1.52
N ASN A 184 -13.49 -21.74 -1.09
CA ASN A 184 -13.40 -22.27 0.28
C ASN A 184 -12.12 -23.11 0.47
N GLU A 185 -11.02 -22.63 -0.07
CA GLU A 185 -9.71 -23.26 -0.02
C GLU A 185 -8.70 -22.22 0.45
N ASN A 186 -7.96 -22.55 1.50
CA ASN A 186 -6.91 -21.70 2.04
C ASN A 186 -5.55 -22.23 1.59
N PHE A 187 -4.62 -21.32 1.34
CA PHE A 187 -3.23 -21.67 1.06
C PHE A 187 -2.33 -21.26 2.23
N ILE A 188 -1.19 -21.92 2.32
CA ILE A 188 -0.12 -21.52 3.23
C ILE A 188 0.78 -20.57 2.46
N PRO A 189 0.99 -19.33 2.95
CA PRO A 189 1.88 -18.37 2.31
C PRO A 189 3.31 -18.92 2.18
N ASN A 190 3.95 -18.60 1.07
CA ASN A 190 5.34 -18.93 0.84
C ASN A 190 6.22 -17.76 1.32
N GLU A 191 7.01 -17.98 2.37
CA GLU A 191 7.88 -16.97 2.99
C GLU A 191 8.81 -16.28 1.98
N LYS A 192 9.35 -17.03 1.01
CA LYS A 192 10.23 -16.47 -0.02
C LYS A 192 9.49 -15.45 -0.93
N LEU A 193 8.22 -15.73 -1.24
CA LEU A 193 7.40 -14.81 -2.04
C LEU A 193 7.01 -13.56 -1.23
N GLU A 194 6.75 -13.73 0.07
CA GLU A 194 6.47 -12.60 0.98
C GLU A 194 7.71 -11.70 1.13
N GLU A 195 8.89 -12.28 1.34
CA GLU A 195 10.16 -11.54 1.36
C GLU A 195 10.43 -10.82 0.05
N GLN A 196 10.18 -11.46 -1.09
CA GLN A 196 10.32 -10.84 -2.40
C GLN A 196 9.38 -9.63 -2.54
N ILE A 197 8.12 -9.75 -2.13
CA ILE A 197 7.14 -8.64 -2.17
C ILE A 197 7.55 -7.48 -1.24
N GLN A 198 8.17 -7.77 -0.10
CA GLN A 198 8.60 -6.75 0.86
C GLN A 198 9.85 -6.01 0.42
N ASN A 199 10.79 -6.73 -0.20
CA ASN A 199 12.12 -6.21 -0.52
C ASN A 199 12.21 -5.64 -1.95
N ASP A 200 11.23 -5.90 -2.82
CA ASP A 200 11.21 -5.37 -4.18
C ASP A 200 10.66 -3.93 -4.19
N PRO A 201 11.47 -2.92 -4.51
CA PRO A 201 11.00 -1.54 -4.64
C PRO A 201 10.06 -1.35 -5.84
N ASN A 202 10.07 -2.31 -6.78
CA ASN A 202 9.22 -2.31 -7.96
C ASN A 202 8.15 -3.38 -7.85
N ILE A 203 6.89 -3.00 -8.09
CA ILE A 203 5.77 -3.96 -8.13
C ILE A 203 5.85 -4.93 -9.33
N TRP A 204 6.75 -4.70 -10.25
CA TRP A 204 6.91 -5.46 -11.48
C TRP A 204 7.81 -6.66 -11.23
N LEU A 205 7.17 -7.79 -10.95
CA LEU A 205 7.80 -9.07 -10.69
C LEU A 205 8.22 -9.70 -12.04
N GLY A 206 9.50 -9.79 -12.28
CA GLY A 206 10.08 -10.36 -13.50
C GLY A 206 11.61 -10.35 -13.45
N GLU A 207 12.23 -10.97 -14.43
CA GLU A 207 13.67 -10.81 -14.63
C GLU A 207 13.97 -9.34 -14.90
N SER A 208 14.81 -8.77 -14.05
CA SER A 208 15.28 -7.41 -14.20
C SER A 208 16.24 -7.34 -15.39
N LYS A 209 15.99 -6.38 -16.27
CA LYS A 209 16.85 -6.10 -17.44
C LYS A 209 17.54 -4.77 -17.26
N GLU A 210 18.80 -4.74 -17.59
CA GLU A 210 19.54 -3.49 -17.64
C GLU A 210 19.10 -2.66 -18.84
N VAL A 211 18.85 -1.38 -18.60
CA VAL A 211 18.56 -0.39 -19.66
C VAL A 211 19.56 0.75 -19.54
N ILE A 212 20.18 1.08 -20.66
CA ILE A 212 21.11 2.20 -20.77
C ILE A 212 20.41 3.36 -21.48
N LEU A 213 20.39 4.50 -20.82
CA LEU A 213 19.77 5.72 -21.30
C LEU A 213 20.81 6.83 -21.46
N LYS A 214 20.62 7.69 -22.47
CA LYS A 214 21.37 8.93 -22.61
C LYS A 214 20.45 10.11 -22.31
N LEU A 215 20.80 10.92 -21.31
CA LEU A 215 20.07 12.11 -20.87
C LEU A 215 20.86 13.36 -21.27
N ASP A 216 20.23 14.25 -22.03
CA ASP A 216 20.78 15.56 -22.37
C ASP A 216 20.90 16.45 -21.12
N LYS A 217 22.04 17.16 -20.98
CA LYS A 217 22.29 18.03 -19.83
C LYS A 217 21.33 19.22 -19.73
N ASN A 218 20.73 19.64 -20.84
CA ASN A 218 19.70 20.68 -20.82
C ASN A 218 18.45 20.29 -20.05
N ALA A 219 18.19 18.99 -19.88
CA ALA A 219 17.07 18.48 -19.10
C ALA A 219 17.43 18.17 -17.63
N LYS A 220 18.71 18.29 -17.23
CA LYS A 220 19.23 17.89 -15.93
C LYS A 220 18.39 18.39 -14.75
N GLU A 221 18.16 19.70 -14.67
CA GLU A 221 17.47 20.31 -13.54
C GLU A 221 16.03 19.78 -13.36
N TYR A 222 15.35 19.55 -14.47
CA TYR A 222 13.97 19.04 -14.46
C TYR A 222 13.91 17.53 -14.19
N PHE A 223 14.85 16.78 -14.76
CA PHE A 223 14.86 15.31 -14.62
C PHE A 223 15.21 14.88 -13.19
N PHE A 224 16.23 15.50 -12.60
CA PHE A 224 16.67 15.15 -11.23
C PHE A 224 15.88 15.86 -10.11
N ARG A 225 14.95 16.74 -10.44
CA ARG A 225 14.05 17.38 -9.46
C ARG A 225 13.15 16.37 -8.76
N LYS A 226 12.78 15.28 -9.45
CA LYS A 226 11.94 14.21 -8.95
C LYS A 226 12.59 12.89 -9.32
N GLU A 227 12.53 11.91 -8.44
CA GLU A 227 13.00 10.56 -8.75
C GLU A 227 12.15 9.94 -9.86
N MET A 228 12.60 10.07 -11.11
CA MET A 228 11.90 9.58 -12.30
C MET A 228 12.23 8.12 -12.61
N LEU A 229 13.41 7.67 -12.18
CA LEU A 229 13.93 6.32 -12.33
C LEU A 229 14.35 5.79 -10.96
N SER A 230 13.88 4.62 -10.60
CA SER A 230 14.36 3.91 -9.42
C SER A 230 15.74 3.28 -9.70
N ASN A 231 16.64 3.30 -8.72
CA ASN A 231 17.91 2.58 -8.76
C ASN A 231 18.77 2.84 -10.01
N TYR A 232 18.80 4.07 -10.54
CA TYR A 232 19.69 4.42 -11.63
C TYR A 232 21.11 4.75 -11.12
N GLN A 233 22.09 4.52 -11.99
CA GLN A 233 23.49 4.91 -11.80
C GLN A 233 23.95 5.74 -13.00
N ILE A 234 24.71 6.80 -12.74
CA ILE A 234 25.43 7.52 -13.81
C ILE A 234 26.70 6.73 -14.07
N ILE A 235 26.78 6.12 -15.26
CA ILE A 235 27.91 5.29 -15.65
C ILE A 235 28.93 6.04 -16.54
N ASP A 236 28.50 7.15 -17.15
CA ASP A 236 29.36 8.01 -17.95
C ASP A 236 28.79 9.42 -18.01
N GLU A 237 29.66 10.42 -18.25
CA GLU A 237 29.31 11.81 -18.40
C GLU A 237 30.20 12.48 -19.44
N ASP A 238 29.61 13.05 -20.49
CA ASP A 238 30.31 13.89 -21.47
C ASP A 238 29.91 15.37 -21.32
N GLU A 239 30.40 16.25 -22.19
CA GLU A 239 30.10 17.68 -22.12
C GLU A 239 28.62 18.01 -22.24
N THR A 240 27.83 17.19 -22.95
CA THR A 240 26.46 17.44 -23.35
C THR A 240 25.43 16.52 -22.70
N SER A 241 25.88 15.40 -22.12
CA SER A 241 24.97 14.36 -21.67
C SER A 241 25.50 13.49 -20.51
N TYR A 242 24.55 12.80 -19.86
CA TYR A 242 24.79 11.71 -18.93
C TYR A 242 24.39 10.38 -19.55
N THR A 243 25.15 9.33 -19.30
CA THR A 243 24.75 7.96 -19.57
C THR A 243 24.32 7.31 -18.26
N LEU A 244 23.07 6.86 -18.23
CA LEU A 244 22.43 6.29 -17.05
C LEU A 244 22.22 4.79 -17.28
N SER A 245 22.58 3.96 -16.30
CA SER A 245 22.16 2.55 -16.22
C SER A 245 21.07 2.41 -15.17
N THR A 246 20.01 1.66 -15.49
CA THR A 246 18.95 1.31 -14.56
C THR A 246 18.48 -0.12 -14.80
N GLN A 247 17.93 -0.75 -13.76
CA GLN A 247 17.35 -2.08 -13.83
C GLN A 247 15.84 -1.98 -13.87
N VAL A 248 15.19 -2.60 -14.85
CA VAL A 248 13.73 -2.58 -15.00
C VAL A 248 13.17 -3.97 -15.22
N SER A 249 12.08 -4.27 -14.55
CA SER A 249 11.33 -5.52 -14.75
C SER A 249 10.17 -5.35 -15.74
N TYR A 250 9.84 -4.11 -16.14
CA TYR A 250 8.77 -3.79 -17.07
C TYR A 250 9.20 -2.71 -18.07
N GLU A 251 9.52 -3.14 -19.28
CA GLU A 251 10.08 -2.28 -20.34
C GLU A 251 9.17 -1.08 -20.72
N ASP A 252 7.85 -1.23 -20.58
CA ASP A 252 6.92 -0.14 -20.90
C ASP A 252 7.09 1.09 -20.00
N GLU A 253 7.63 0.93 -18.77
CA GLU A 253 7.97 2.08 -17.91
C GLU A 253 9.00 2.99 -18.56
N ILE A 254 10.04 2.40 -19.14
CA ILE A 254 11.08 3.15 -19.85
C ILE A 254 10.50 3.79 -21.11
N LEU A 255 9.68 3.08 -21.86
CA LEU A 255 9.04 3.65 -23.03
C LEU A 255 8.13 4.83 -22.68
N HIS A 256 7.39 4.77 -21.56
CA HIS A 256 6.58 5.89 -21.10
C HIS A 256 7.45 7.07 -20.67
N LEU A 257 8.50 6.82 -19.90
CA LEU A 257 9.44 7.85 -19.47
C LEU A 257 10.09 8.53 -20.68
N VAL A 258 10.66 7.77 -21.60
CA VAL A 258 11.36 8.34 -22.75
C VAL A 258 10.40 9.13 -23.66
N LYS A 259 9.19 8.64 -23.91
CA LYS A 259 8.17 9.39 -24.65
C LYS A 259 7.82 10.73 -24.01
N GLN A 260 7.76 10.79 -22.69
CA GLN A 260 7.52 12.04 -21.95
C GLN A 260 8.67 13.05 -22.09
N TRP A 261 9.90 12.53 -22.27
CA TRP A 261 11.12 13.33 -22.26
C TRP A 261 11.80 13.48 -23.62
N ILE A 262 11.13 13.13 -24.71
CA ILE A 262 11.63 13.43 -26.06
C ILE A 262 11.77 14.95 -26.22
N PRO A 263 12.88 15.46 -26.78
CA PRO A 263 14.02 14.73 -27.38
C PRO A 263 15.20 14.47 -26.42
N TYR A 264 15.06 14.76 -25.14
CA TYR A 264 16.15 14.83 -24.18
C TYR A 264 16.64 13.48 -23.65
N ILE A 265 15.82 12.44 -23.74
CA ILE A 265 16.21 11.10 -23.33
C ILE A 265 16.18 10.15 -24.53
N LYS A 266 17.27 9.35 -24.67
CA LYS A 266 17.40 8.33 -25.71
C LYS A 266 17.72 6.98 -25.08
N ILE A 267 17.18 5.90 -25.65
CA ILE A 267 17.53 4.53 -25.28
C ILE A 267 18.80 4.16 -26.05
N LEU A 268 19.86 3.75 -25.34
CA LEU A 268 21.08 3.21 -25.94
C LEU A 268 21.04 1.68 -26.02
N ALA A 269 20.59 1.03 -24.95
CA ALA A 269 20.45 -0.42 -24.84
C ALA A 269 19.23 -0.78 -23.95
N PRO A 270 18.59 -1.95 -24.14
CA PRO A 270 18.84 -2.91 -25.21
C PRO A 270 18.31 -2.44 -26.58
N ILE A 271 18.86 -3.01 -27.65
CA ILE A 271 18.51 -2.59 -29.02
C ILE A 271 17.03 -2.87 -29.36
N GLU A 272 16.46 -3.94 -28.82
CA GLU A 272 15.07 -4.31 -29.01
C GLU A 272 14.11 -3.23 -28.48
N LEU A 273 14.41 -2.67 -27.30
CA LEU A 273 13.64 -1.61 -26.68
C LEU A 273 13.73 -0.30 -27.47
N LYS A 274 14.94 0.01 -27.98
CA LYS A 274 15.16 1.15 -28.87
C LYS A 274 14.36 1.02 -30.15
N THR A 275 14.43 -0.13 -30.82
CA THR A 275 13.68 -0.39 -32.06
C THR A 275 12.18 -0.28 -31.85
N ARG A 276 11.68 -0.82 -30.73
CA ARG A 276 10.26 -0.71 -30.34
C ARG A 276 9.81 0.74 -30.18
N LEU A 277 10.65 1.59 -29.57
CA LEU A 277 10.37 3.03 -29.46
C LEU A 277 10.33 3.69 -30.86
N GLU A 278 11.32 3.40 -31.71
CA GLU A 278 11.38 3.94 -33.05
C GLU A 278 10.14 3.60 -33.89
N ASP A 279 9.66 2.36 -33.79
CA ASP A 279 8.45 1.91 -34.48
C ASP A 279 7.19 2.63 -33.99
N ILE A 280 7.07 2.85 -32.69
CA ILE A 280 5.99 3.64 -32.08
C ILE A 280 6.02 5.07 -32.65
N LEU A 281 7.20 5.71 -32.68
CA LEU A 281 7.35 7.09 -33.18
C LEU A 281 7.08 7.20 -34.67
N LYS A 282 7.56 6.26 -35.48
CA LYS A 282 7.27 6.19 -36.93
C LYS A 282 5.76 6.06 -37.18
N SER A 283 5.10 5.15 -36.42
CA SER A 283 3.65 4.99 -36.52
C SER A 283 2.90 6.27 -36.16
N TYR A 284 3.31 6.96 -35.11
CA TYR A 284 2.74 8.23 -34.71
C TYR A 284 2.89 9.30 -35.81
N LEU A 285 4.10 9.48 -36.36
CA LEU A 285 4.36 10.44 -37.43
C LEU A 285 3.58 10.15 -38.68
N ASN A 286 3.49 8.88 -39.10
CA ASN A 286 2.70 8.46 -40.27
C ASN A 286 1.20 8.74 -40.11
N ASN A 287 0.68 8.69 -38.88
CA ASN A 287 -0.73 9.00 -38.61
C ASN A 287 -1.01 10.52 -38.53
N LEU A 288 0.01 11.36 -38.30
CA LEU A 288 -0.13 12.82 -38.37
C LEU A 288 -0.17 13.33 -39.84
N SER A 289 0.35 12.55 -40.77
CA SER A 289 0.44 12.93 -42.19
C SER A 289 -0.81 12.52 -42.99
N LYS A 290 -1.81 11.92 -42.33
CA LYS A 290 -3.14 11.60 -42.88
C LYS A 290 -4.18 12.61 -42.39
#